data_cdd2b61248a7e2a811845704a55bc856
#
_entry.id   cdd2b61248a7e2a811845704a55bc856
#
_cell.length_a   1.000
_cell.length_b   1.000
_cell.length_c   1.000
_cell.angle_alpha   90.00
_cell.angle_beta   90.00
_cell.angle_gamma   90.00
#
_symmetry.space_group_name_H-M   'P 1'
#
loop_
_entity.id
_entity.type
_entity.pdbx_description
1 polymer ?
#
loop_
_entity_poly.entity_id
_entity_poly.type
_entity_poly.pdbx_seq_one_letter_code
_entity_poly.pdbx_strand_id
1 'polypeptide(L)'
;MRTAVVTIIAAAATALGAVPAGAASTLPPPNDAALRASISGLPGRDTTGALVRITGSAGSWSGTSGVSDVHTGAPVREQGRFRIGSITKVFTAVMVLQLAQERRIDLDEPVQRYLPGVLPADYPPVPVYTLLDHTSGLPSVDIPGLSDPQWVLDHRFEHWSPRQVLDTAVRHPIDFRPGSAQKYTNTSYVTAGMIVEKVTGRSYARNLRERITGPLGLCHTSFPGDDPSLPGAAARGYLDVDGQLVDVTEMNQSIPGTAGAIISTAENLDGFITGLFRGRLLGQEMMTRLFTVPDVQTSDGSGPALYSQGLMRITMNGVEVWGKTGSRHGYSSGVFATRGLERKLTYSVNPTVKSPDGQPLIVRKIAAAALS
;
A
#
# COMPACT_ATOMS: atom_id res chain seq x y z
N MET A 1 -39.73 65.28 -28.99
CA MET A 1 -39.02 64.19 -29.69
C MET A 1 -38.44 63.30 -28.60
N ARG A 2 -39.01 62.13 -28.43
CA ARG A 2 -38.58 61.12 -27.43
C ARG A 2 -37.87 59.99 -28.19
N THR A 3 -36.58 59.85 -27.94
CA THR A 3 -35.74 58.81 -28.57
C THR A 3 -35.85 57.54 -27.72
N ALA A 4 -36.37 56.48 -28.33
CA ALA A 4 -36.44 55.14 -27.70
C ALA A 4 -35.08 54.43 -27.84
N VAL A 5 -34.52 53.97 -26.72
CA VAL A 5 -33.35 53.10 -26.67
C VAL A 5 -33.83 51.65 -26.69
N VAL A 6 -33.48 50.92 -27.70
CA VAL A 6 -33.72 49.47 -27.83
C VAL A 6 -32.53 48.75 -27.24
N THR A 7 -32.78 48.04 -26.11
CA THR A 7 -31.76 47.19 -25.47
C THR A 7 -31.84 45.79 -26.11
N ILE A 8 -30.80 45.36 -26.78
CA ILE A 8 -30.65 44.02 -27.33
C ILE A 8 -30.07 43.12 -26.21
N ILE A 9 -30.87 42.18 -25.75
CA ILE A 9 -30.42 41.11 -24.83
C ILE A 9 -29.80 40.00 -25.68
N ALA A 10 -28.48 39.87 -25.61
CA ALA A 10 -27.78 38.72 -26.21
C ALA A 10 -27.89 37.50 -25.26
N ALA A 11 -28.61 36.48 -25.66
CA ALA A 11 -28.66 35.21 -24.97
C ALA A 11 -27.36 34.44 -25.24
N ALA A 12 -26.53 34.29 -24.22
CA ALA A 12 -25.37 33.41 -24.26
C ALA A 12 -25.83 31.94 -24.16
N ALA A 13 -25.80 31.23 -25.25
CA ALA A 13 -25.99 29.79 -25.24
C ALA A 13 -24.73 29.12 -24.65
N THR A 14 -24.81 28.61 -23.45
CA THR A 14 -23.79 27.74 -22.85
C THR A 14 -23.79 26.41 -23.60
N ALA A 15 -22.81 26.22 -24.48
CA ALA A 15 -22.52 24.90 -25.06
C ALA A 15 -22.06 23.96 -23.94
N LEU A 16 -22.93 23.03 -23.53
CA LEU A 16 -22.51 21.87 -22.76
C LEU A 16 -21.54 21.05 -23.63
N GLY A 17 -20.25 21.18 -23.35
CA GLY A 17 -19.23 20.38 -23.97
C GLY A 17 -19.49 18.90 -23.68
N ALA A 18 -19.76 18.11 -24.73
CA ALA A 18 -19.82 16.66 -24.63
C ALA A 18 -18.49 16.17 -24.06
N VAL A 19 -18.56 15.47 -22.91
CA VAL A 19 -17.40 14.74 -22.39
C VAL A 19 -17.00 13.72 -23.46
N PRO A 20 -15.75 13.72 -23.94
CA PRO A 20 -15.35 12.76 -24.97
C PRO A 20 -15.56 11.35 -24.41
N ALA A 21 -16.26 10.51 -25.16
CA ALA A 21 -16.34 9.07 -24.92
C ALA A 21 -14.91 8.56 -24.75
N GLY A 22 -14.62 7.90 -23.63
CA GLY A 22 -13.26 7.50 -23.25
C GLY A 22 -12.56 6.83 -24.40
N ALA A 23 -11.33 7.25 -24.68
CA ALA A 23 -10.46 6.59 -25.65
C ALA A 23 -10.44 5.09 -25.34
N ALA A 24 -10.61 4.25 -26.37
CA ALA A 24 -10.52 2.80 -26.21
C ALA A 24 -9.16 2.47 -25.59
N SER A 25 -9.16 1.54 -24.60
CA SER A 25 -7.93 1.10 -23.96
C SER A 25 -6.95 0.57 -25.01
N THR A 26 -5.67 0.95 -24.90
CA THR A 26 -4.59 0.41 -25.73
C THR A 26 -4.15 -0.98 -25.28
N LEU A 27 -4.56 -1.42 -24.08
CA LEU A 27 -4.25 -2.74 -23.54
C LEU A 27 -5.27 -3.78 -24.03
N PRO A 28 -4.83 -5.01 -24.34
CA PRO A 28 -5.74 -6.10 -24.69
C PRO A 28 -6.61 -6.48 -23.50
N PRO A 29 -7.75 -7.16 -23.70
CA PRO A 29 -8.52 -7.76 -22.61
C PRO A 29 -7.66 -8.72 -21.76
N PRO A 30 -7.98 -8.94 -20.47
CA PRO A 30 -7.29 -9.92 -19.64
C PRO A 30 -7.31 -11.32 -20.30
N ASN A 31 -6.16 -11.99 -20.34
CA ASN A 31 -6.06 -13.35 -20.86
C ASN A 31 -6.54 -14.35 -19.79
N ASP A 32 -7.79 -14.80 -19.92
CA ASP A 32 -8.43 -15.71 -18.96
C ASP A 32 -7.65 -17.02 -18.76
N ALA A 33 -7.16 -17.64 -19.84
CA ALA A 33 -6.41 -18.88 -19.77
C ALA A 33 -5.08 -18.71 -19.02
N ALA A 34 -4.32 -17.65 -19.32
CA ALA A 34 -3.06 -17.35 -18.65
C ALA A 34 -3.28 -17.03 -17.16
N LEU A 35 -4.34 -16.28 -16.83
CA LEU A 35 -4.67 -15.94 -15.45
C LEU A 35 -5.08 -17.17 -14.64
N ARG A 36 -5.92 -18.07 -15.19
CA ARG A 36 -6.24 -19.34 -14.54
C ARG A 36 -5.00 -20.21 -14.35
N ALA A 37 -4.14 -20.32 -15.37
CA ALA A 37 -2.89 -21.06 -15.27
C ALA A 37 -1.94 -20.49 -14.21
N SER A 38 -1.92 -19.16 -14.01
CA SER A 38 -1.04 -18.50 -13.04
C SER A 38 -1.31 -18.89 -11.58
N ILE A 39 -2.55 -19.28 -11.25
CA ILE A 39 -2.97 -19.67 -9.91
C ILE A 39 -3.36 -21.16 -9.81
N SER A 40 -3.15 -21.95 -10.87
CA SER A 40 -3.47 -23.37 -10.88
C SER A 40 -2.54 -24.19 -9.97
N GLY A 41 -3.00 -25.38 -9.57
CA GLY A 41 -2.20 -26.35 -8.79
C GLY A 41 -2.07 -25.99 -7.29
N LEU A 42 -2.95 -25.13 -6.76
CA LEU A 42 -3.03 -24.88 -5.32
C LEU A 42 -4.10 -25.76 -4.65
N PRO A 43 -3.92 -26.15 -3.36
CA PRO A 43 -2.77 -25.83 -2.51
C PRO A 43 -1.51 -26.55 -3.00
N GLY A 44 -0.37 -25.84 -2.94
CA GLY A 44 0.95 -26.37 -3.25
C GLY A 44 1.84 -26.40 -2.01
N ARG A 45 3.11 -26.79 -2.21
CA ARG A 45 4.08 -26.88 -1.12
C ARG A 45 4.29 -25.55 -0.39
N ASP A 46 4.42 -24.46 -1.15
CA ASP A 46 4.86 -23.16 -0.63
C ASP A 46 3.73 -22.12 -0.57
N THR A 47 2.51 -22.50 -0.97
CA THR A 47 1.36 -21.58 -1.03
C THR A 47 0.07 -22.39 -0.88
N THR A 48 -0.78 -22.01 0.07
CA THR A 48 -2.05 -22.69 0.34
C THR A 48 -3.20 -22.18 -0.53
N GLY A 49 -3.23 -20.91 -0.85
CA GLY A 49 -4.32 -20.30 -1.60
C GLY A 49 -3.93 -18.99 -2.29
N ALA A 50 -4.72 -18.63 -3.28
CA ALA A 50 -4.59 -17.39 -4.03
C ALA A 50 -5.94 -16.80 -4.41
N LEU A 51 -5.99 -15.47 -4.43
CA LEU A 51 -7.07 -14.65 -4.94
C LEU A 51 -6.46 -13.60 -5.87
N VAL A 52 -7.02 -13.45 -7.06
CA VAL A 52 -6.60 -12.44 -8.05
C VAL A 52 -7.83 -11.74 -8.61
N ARG A 53 -7.75 -10.42 -8.70
CA ARG A 53 -8.76 -9.55 -9.27
C ARG A 53 -8.11 -8.59 -10.28
N ILE A 54 -8.61 -8.61 -11.50
CA ILE A 54 -8.27 -7.68 -12.57
C ILE A 54 -9.50 -6.83 -12.86
N THR A 55 -9.33 -5.51 -13.01
CA THR A 55 -10.39 -4.59 -13.42
C THR A 55 -9.77 -3.46 -14.26
N GLY A 56 -10.61 -2.63 -14.86
CA GLY A 56 -10.20 -1.48 -15.66
C GLY A 56 -10.96 -1.37 -16.95
N SER A 57 -10.68 -0.33 -17.75
CA SER A 57 -11.37 -0.13 -19.05
C SER A 57 -10.95 -1.18 -20.09
N ALA A 58 -9.81 -1.87 -19.90
CA ALA A 58 -9.36 -2.98 -20.76
C ALA A 58 -10.08 -4.31 -20.45
N GLY A 59 -11.00 -4.34 -19.48
CA GLY A 59 -11.76 -5.52 -19.10
C GLY A 59 -11.54 -5.95 -17.65
N SER A 60 -12.21 -7.04 -17.25
CA SER A 60 -12.17 -7.55 -15.90
C SER A 60 -12.05 -9.08 -15.86
N TRP A 61 -11.44 -9.57 -14.80
CA TRP A 61 -11.34 -10.98 -14.47
C TRP A 61 -11.15 -11.15 -12.97
N SER A 62 -11.72 -12.20 -12.39
CA SER A 62 -11.41 -12.59 -11.01
C SER A 62 -11.33 -14.11 -10.90
N GLY A 63 -10.52 -14.57 -9.96
CA GLY A 63 -10.38 -16.01 -9.71
C GLY A 63 -9.70 -16.29 -8.38
N THR A 64 -10.05 -17.46 -7.83
CA THR A 64 -9.45 -18.00 -6.63
C THR A 64 -8.95 -19.43 -6.89
N SER A 65 -7.97 -19.88 -6.14
CA SER A 65 -7.45 -21.23 -6.19
C SER A 65 -6.92 -21.67 -4.82
N GLY A 66 -6.90 -22.96 -4.56
CA GLY A 66 -6.43 -23.52 -3.29
C GLY A 66 -7.45 -23.39 -2.16
N VAL A 67 -6.93 -23.48 -0.94
CA VAL A 67 -7.75 -23.53 0.29
C VAL A 67 -7.53 -22.33 1.20
N SER A 68 -8.59 -21.90 1.85
CA SER A 68 -8.56 -20.88 2.89
C SER A 68 -8.14 -21.44 4.25
N ASP A 69 -8.26 -22.74 4.43
CA ASP A 69 -7.91 -23.45 5.66
C ASP A 69 -7.41 -24.86 5.28
N VAL A 70 -6.17 -25.19 5.62
CA VAL A 70 -5.54 -26.45 5.28
C VAL A 70 -6.11 -27.65 6.05
N HIS A 71 -6.74 -27.41 7.21
CA HIS A 71 -7.32 -28.47 8.04
C HIS A 71 -8.73 -28.86 7.57
N THR A 72 -9.50 -27.90 7.08
CA THR A 72 -10.89 -28.13 6.65
C THR A 72 -11.01 -28.34 5.14
N GLY A 73 -10.01 -27.91 4.36
CA GLY A 73 -10.08 -27.90 2.90
C GLY A 73 -11.03 -26.83 2.34
N ALA A 74 -11.52 -25.90 3.16
CA ALA A 74 -12.43 -24.85 2.72
C ALA A 74 -11.79 -24.00 1.62
N PRO A 75 -12.52 -23.67 0.51
CA PRO A 75 -11.94 -22.92 -0.61
C PRO A 75 -11.67 -21.46 -0.26
N VAL A 76 -10.71 -20.85 -0.96
CA VAL A 76 -10.48 -19.40 -0.90
C VAL A 76 -11.72 -18.65 -1.39
N ARG A 77 -12.14 -17.62 -0.67
CA ARG A 77 -13.30 -16.78 -1.02
C ARG A 77 -12.85 -15.48 -1.68
N GLU A 78 -13.51 -15.09 -2.75
CA GLU A 78 -13.20 -13.87 -3.51
C GLU A 78 -13.33 -12.58 -2.66
N GLN A 79 -14.32 -12.55 -1.75
CA GLN A 79 -14.57 -11.45 -0.82
C GLN A 79 -13.78 -11.56 0.48
N GLY A 80 -12.84 -12.51 0.56
CA GLY A 80 -12.03 -12.75 1.75
C GLY A 80 -11.21 -11.54 2.15
N ARG A 81 -11.14 -11.29 3.47
CA ARG A 81 -10.24 -10.29 4.03
C ARG A 81 -8.84 -10.87 4.16
N PHE A 82 -7.84 -10.00 4.06
CA PHE A 82 -6.44 -10.36 4.25
C PHE A 82 -5.64 -9.19 4.82
N ARG A 83 -4.51 -9.52 5.43
CA ARG A 83 -3.53 -8.53 5.89
C ARG A 83 -2.78 -7.99 4.69
N ILE A 84 -2.93 -6.69 4.42
CA ILE A 84 -2.39 -6.08 3.19
C ILE A 84 -0.91 -5.70 3.31
N GLY A 85 -0.31 -5.88 4.49
CA GLY A 85 1.10 -5.57 4.68
C GLY A 85 1.47 -4.16 4.23
N SER A 86 2.58 -4.03 3.54
CA SER A 86 3.13 -2.73 3.14
C SER A 86 2.30 -1.91 2.16
N ILE A 87 1.17 -2.42 1.65
CA ILE A 87 0.18 -1.58 0.96
C ILE A 87 -0.36 -0.51 1.93
N THR A 88 -0.33 -0.77 3.26
CA THR A 88 -0.62 0.22 4.31
C THR A 88 0.13 1.54 4.09
N LYS A 89 1.35 1.50 3.58
CA LYS A 89 2.16 2.69 3.34
C LYS A 89 1.50 3.68 2.38
N VAL A 90 0.76 3.19 1.38
CA VAL A 90 0.03 4.06 0.45
C VAL A 90 -1.04 4.87 1.21
N PHE A 91 -1.77 4.22 2.12
CA PHE A 91 -2.76 4.90 2.97
C PHE A 91 -2.10 5.94 3.88
N THR A 92 -0.98 5.60 4.51
CA THR A 92 -0.21 6.52 5.37
C THR A 92 0.30 7.71 4.58
N ALA A 93 0.89 7.49 3.40
CA ALA A 93 1.37 8.56 2.53
C ALA A 93 0.22 9.49 2.11
N VAL A 94 -0.92 8.96 1.70
CA VAL A 94 -2.10 9.75 1.32
C VAL A 94 -2.55 10.64 2.48
N MET A 95 -2.57 10.15 3.72
CA MET A 95 -2.95 10.97 4.90
C MET A 95 -1.95 12.10 5.16
N VAL A 96 -0.63 11.85 5.01
CA VAL A 96 0.39 12.90 5.14
C VAL A 96 0.24 13.94 4.02
N LEU A 97 0.04 13.50 2.76
CA LEU A 97 -0.17 14.39 1.63
C LEU A 97 -1.46 15.22 1.76
N GLN A 98 -2.55 14.65 2.32
CA GLN A 98 -3.76 15.41 2.65
C GLN A 98 -3.49 16.49 3.70
N LEU A 99 -2.72 16.17 4.75
CA LEU A 99 -2.34 17.15 5.77
C LEU A 99 -1.42 18.24 5.21
N ALA A 100 -0.58 17.91 4.23
CA ALA A 100 0.21 18.90 3.51
C ALA A 100 -0.68 19.81 2.64
N GLN A 101 -1.64 19.26 1.91
CA GLN A 101 -2.63 20.02 1.14
C GLN A 101 -3.47 20.95 2.05
N GLU A 102 -3.75 20.52 3.27
CA GLU A 102 -4.43 21.31 4.32
C GLU A 102 -3.49 22.35 4.97
N ARG A 103 -2.22 22.41 4.57
CA ARG A 103 -1.17 23.28 5.16
C ARG A 103 -0.93 23.04 6.66
N ARG A 104 -1.23 21.83 7.14
CA ARG A 104 -0.98 21.38 8.51
C ARG A 104 0.38 20.73 8.67
N ILE A 105 0.93 20.23 7.56
CA ILE A 105 2.30 19.72 7.43
C ILE A 105 2.94 20.45 6.26
N ASP A 106 4.18 20.88 6.44
CA ASP A 106 5.07 21.23 5.34
C ASP A 106 5.98 20.03 5.09
N LEU A 107 5.97 19.52 3.87
CA LEU A 107 6.72 18.32 3.51
C LEU A 107 8.24 18.55 3.50
N ASP A 108 8.69 19.77 3.32
CA ASP A 108 10.10 20.14 3.30
C ASP A 108 10.65 20.45 4.71
N GLU A 109 9.77 20.65 5.70
CA GLU A 109 10.17 20.82 7.10
C GLU A 109 10.61 19.49 7.72
N PRO A 110 11.55 19.54 8.70
CA PRO A 110 12.06 18.34 9.31
C PRO A 110 11.05 17.65 10.25
N VAL A 111 11.14 16.33 10.32
CA VAL A 111 10.41 15.46 11.28
C VAL A 111 10.54 16.00 12.70
N GLN A 112 11.72 16.48 13.08
CA GLN A 112 12.04 17.02 14.41
C GLN A 112 11.15 18.20 14.82
N ARG A 113 10.60 18.94 13.85
CA ARG A 113 9.61 20.00 14.09
C ARG A 113 8.28 19.47 14.61
N TYR A 114 7.82 18.34 14.02
CA TYR A 114 6.51 17.74 14.37
C TYR A 114 6.62 16.80 15.55
N LEU A 115 7.77 16.15 15.71
CA LEU A 115 8.06 15.14 16.72
C LEU A 115 9.38 15.48 17.44
N PRO A 116 9.40 16.55 18.27
CA PRO A 116 10.63 16.93 18.97
C PRO A 116 11.11 15.80 19.91
N GLY A 117 12.40 15.50 19.86
CA GLY A 117 13.05 14.46 20.67
C GLY A 117 12.73 13.01 20.26
N VAL A 118 12.11 12.81 19.10
CA VAL A 118 11.82 11.45 18.60
C VAL A 118 13.01 10.85 17.85
N LEU A 119 13.81 11.70 17.19
CA LEU A 119 15.07 11.32 16.54
C LEU A 119 16.25 11.77 17.41
N PRO A 120 17.41 11.09 17.35
CA PRO A 120 18.63 11.53 18.02
C PRO A 120 19.02 12.95 17.66
N ALA A 121 19.63 13.67 18.62
CA ALA A 121 20.00 15.07 18.43
C ALA A 121 21.13 15.29 17.42
N ASP A 122 21.93 14.26 17.18
CA ASP A 122 23.02 14.23 16.21
C ASP A 122 22.58 13.86 14.79
N TYR A 123 21.31 13.47 14.61
CA TYR A 123 20.75 13.25 13.28
C TYR A 123 20.56 14.60 12.56
N PRO A 124 20.88 14.68 11.26
CA PRO A 124 20.56 15.86 10.47
C PRO A 124 19.06 16.09 10.40
N PRO A 125 18.59 17.27 10.01
CA PRO A 125 17.19 17.51 9.69
C PRO A 125 16.70 16.47 8.64
N VAL A 126 15.61 15.76 8.97
CA VAL A 126 15.00 14.76 8.10
C VAL A 126 13.69 15.33 7.55
N PRO A 127 13.65 15.84 6.30
CA PRO A 127 12.42 16.39 5.72
C PRO A 127 11.29 15.32 5.66
N VAL A 128 10.05 15.75 5.92
CA VAL A 128 8.91 14.80 5.97
C VAL A 128 8.72 14.04 4.66
N TYR A 129 8.93 14.70 3.49
CA TYR A 129 8.77 14.00 2.20
C TYR A 129 9.69 12.79 2.06
N THR A 130 10.88 12.82 2.67
CA THR A 130 11.85 11.72 2.61
C THR A 130 11.39 10.45 3.32
N LEU A 131 10.45 10.58 4.26
CA LEU A 131 9.80 9.42 4.87
C LEU A 131 8.93 8.66 3.85
N LEU A 132 8.29 9.37 2.93
CA LEU A 132 7.29 8.84 2.02
C LEU A 132 7.91 8.16 0.80
N ASP A 133 9.03 8.68 0.31
CA ASP A 133 9.74 8.15 -0.86
C ASP A 133 10.96 7.29 -0.50
N HIS A 134 11.13 6.95 0.78
CA HIS A 134 12.23 6.13 1.28
C HIS A 134 13.64 6.73 1.11
N THR A 135 13.76 8.06 1.06
CA THR A 135 15.05 8.76 1.00
C THR A 135 15.48 9.38 2.33
N SER A 136 14.81 9.03 3.44
CA SER A 136 15.07 9.61 4.77
C SER A 136 16.44 9.28 5.36
N GLY A 137 17.07 8.19 4.94
CA GLY A 137 18.27 7.66 5.57
C GLY A 137 18.03 7.02 6.96
N LEU A 138 16.80 6.98 7.45
CA LEU A 138 16.50 6.35 8.74
C LEU A 138 16.83 4.84 8.70
N PRO A 139 17.54 4.32 9.72
CA PRO A 139 17.88 2.90 9.81
C PRO A 139 16.63 2.01 9.86
N SER A 140 16.78 0.76 9.47
CA SER A 140 15.71 -0.24 9.56
C SER A 140 15.38 -0.58 11.00
N VAL A 141 14.12 -0.93 11.27
CA VAL A 141 13.70 -1.54 12.54
C VAL A 141 14.61 -2.74 12.83
N ASP A 142 15.18 -2.76 14.02
CA ASP A 142 16.12 -3.80 14.47
C ASP A 142 15.63 -4.44 15.77
N ILE A 143 14.70 -5.39 15.62
CA ILE A 143 14.20 -6.23 16.72
C ILE A 143 14.86 -7.61 16.53
N PRO A 144 15.74 -8.02 17.47
CA PRO A 144 16.39 -9.33 17.42
C PRO A 144 15.35 -10.46 17.34
N GLY A 145 15.56 -11.40 16.43
CA GLY A 145 14.64 -12.53 16.25
C GLY A 145 13.42 -12.27 15.34
N LEU A 146 13.13 -11.03 14.93
CA LEU A 146 11.94 -10.69 14.14
C LEU A 146 11.81 -11.48 12.81
N SER A 147 12.89 -12.01 12.28
CA SER A 147 12.88 -12.85 11.08
C SER A 147 12.84 -14.36 11.38
N ASP A 148 12.98 -14.76 12.64
CA ASP A 148 12.91 -16.14 13.09
C ASP A 148 11.45 -16.56 13.29
N PRO A 149 10.95 -17.61 12.63
CA PRO A 149 9.58 -18.11 12.77
C PRO A 149 9.21 -18.45 14.21
N GLN A 150 10.11 -19.08 14.99
CA GLN A 150 9.82 -19.43 16.37
C GLN A 150 9.68 -18.18 17.26
N TRP A 151 10.59 -17.21 17.11
CA TRP A 151 10.47 -15.93 17.81
C TRP A 151 9.13 -15.24 17.51
N VAL A 152 8.72 -15.26 16.23
CA VAL A 152 7.42 -14.68 15.83
C VAL A 152 6.25 -15.37 16.52
N LEU A 153 6.28 -16.69 16.66
CA LEU A 153 5.23 -17.44 17.35
C LEU A 153 5.16 -17.09 18.84
N ASP A 154 6.32 -16.99 19.49
CA ASP A 154 6.41 -16.71 20.91
C ASP A 154 5.94 -15.30 21.27
N HIS A 155 6.16 -14.33 20.38
CA HIS A 155 5.90 -12.90 20.61
C HIS A 155 4.71 -12.32 19.83
N ARG A 156 3.97 -13.15 19.09
CA ARG A 156 2.94 -12.69 18.13
C ARG A 156 1.77 -11.90 18.72
N PHE A 157 1.58 -11.96 20.03
CA PHE A 157 0.52 -11.23 20.74
C PHE A 157 1.04 -10.03 21.55
N GLU A 158 2.35 -9.80 21.55
CA GLU A 158 2.94 -8.68 22.26
C GLU A 158 2.59 -7.35 21.62
N HIS A 159 2.38 -6.35 22.44
CA HIS A 159 2.20 -4.96 22.02
C HIS A 159 3.52 -4.21 21.99
N TRP A 160 3.79 -3.53 20.88
CA TRP A 160 4.90 -2.59 20.72
C TRP A 160 4.35 -1.22 20.35
N SER A 161 4.58 -0.20 21.17
CA SER A 161 4.22 1.16 20.82
C SER A 161 5.06 1.64 19.60
N PRO A 162 4.55 2.58 18.78
CA PRO A 162 5.32 3.14 17.67
C PRO A 162 6.67 3.72 18.12
N ARG A 163 6.73 4.28 19.33
CA ARG A 163 7.97 4.78 19.91
C ARG A 163 8.97 3.65 20.20
N GLN A 164 8.57 2.56 20.81
CA GLN A 164 9.43 1.39 21.03
C GLN A 164 9.96 0.82 19.71
N VAL A 165 9.12 0.70 18.69
CA VAL A 165 9.56 0.24 17.36
C VAL A 165 10.58 1.19 16.76
N LEU A 166 10.35 2.50 16.82
CA LEU A 166 11.28 3.51 16.31
C LEU A 166 12.61 3.49 17.08
N ASP A 167 12.57 3.36 18.41
CA ASP A 167 13.77 3.34 19.25
C ASP A 167 14.71 2.19 18.90
N THR A 168 14.20 1.05 18.39
CA THR A 168 15.06 -0.04 17.92
C THR A 168 15.90 0.34 16.69
N ALA A 169 15.38 1.21 15.85
CA ALA A 169 16.05 1.68 14.65
C ALA A 169 17.04 2.80 14.96
N VAL A 170 16.59 3.84 15.68
CA VAL A 170 17.37 5.08 15.86
C VAL A 170 18.50 4.98 16.89
N ARG A 171 18.72 3.82 17.50
CA ARG A 171 19.97 3.53 18.26
C ARG A 171 21.18 3.34 17.35
N HIS A 172 20.95 3.16 16.05
CA HIS A 172 21.99 3.08 15.02
C HIS A 172 22.20 4.45 14.37
N PRO A 173 23.37 4.74 13.81
CA PRO A 173 23.58 5.97 13.06
C PRO A 173 22.70 6.01 11.81
N ILE A 174 22.40 7.20 11.31
CA ILE A 174 21.67 7.39 10.06
C ILE A 174 22.43 6.73 8.90
N ASP A 175 21.75 6.00 8.02
CA ASP A 175 22.37 5.22 6.96
C ASP A 175 23.04 6.10 5.89
N PHE A 176 22.42 7.26 5.57
CA PHE A 176 22.91 8.23 4.60
C PHE A 176 22.20 9.58 4.79
N ARG A 177 22.75 10.63 4.17
CA ARG A 177 22.15 11.97 4.22
C ARG A 177 20.73 11.95 3.63
N PRO A 178 19.70 12.50 4.31
CA PRO A 178 18.35 12.56 3.77
C PRO A 178 18.30 13.16 2.37
N GLY A 179 17.58 12.52 1.46
CA GLY A 179 17.45 12.88 0.05
C GLY A 179 18.56 12.40 -0.87
N SER A 180 19.64 11.75 -0.38
CA SER A 180 20.80 11.41 -1.22
C SER A 180 20.76 10.01 -1.85
N ALA A 181 19.98 9.10 -1.29
CA ALA A 181 19.79 7.73 -1.79
C ALA A 181 18.43 7.20 -1.38
N GLN A 182 17.98 6.10 -1.99
CA GLN A 182 16.74 5.44 -1.62
C GLN A 182 17.01 4.09 -0.94
N LYS A 183 16.48 3.90 0.28
CA LYS A 183 16.49 2.63 1.00
C LYS A 183 15.14 2.37 1.64
N TYR A 184 14.47 1.31 1.20
CA TYR A 184 13.18 0.93 1.78
C TYR A 184 13.28 0.62 3.26
N THR A 185 12.48 1.32 4.10
CA THR A 185 12.42 1.05 5.54
C THR A 185 11.00 1.21 6.09
N ASN A 186 10.65 0.39 7.08
CA ASN A 186 9.41 0.54 7.85
C ASN A 186 9.48 1.72 8.81
N THR A 187 10.66 2.03 9.33
CA THR A 187 10.93 3.13 10.26
C THR A 187 10.34 4.45 9.77
N SER A 188 10.56 4.77 8.49
CA SER A 188 10.02 5.99 7.87
C SER A 188 8.49 6.06 7.99
N TYR A 189 7.80 4.97 7.77
CA TYR A 189 6.33 4.95 7.77
C TYR A 189 5.72 4.82 9.17
N VAL A 190 6.43 4.23 10.12
CA VAL A 190 6.08 4.31 11.55
C VAL A 190 6.16 5.78 11.99
N THR A 191 7.26 6.46 11.66
CA THR A 191 7.44 7.90 11.96
C THR A 191 6.37 8.77 11.28
N ALA A 192 6.06 8.51 10.00
CA ALA A 192 5.00 9.23 9.28
C ALA A 192 3.63 9.06 9.96
N GLY A 193 3.30 7.86 10.43
CA GLY A 193 2.08 7.62 11.22
C GLY A 193 2.05 8.39 12.52
N MET A 194 3.18 8.46 13.25
CA MET A 194 3.29 9.28 14.46
C MET A 194 3.06 10.77 14.16
N ILE A 195 3.55 11.30 13.03
CA ILE A 195 3.27 12.68 12.59
C ILE A 195 1.77 12.88 12.34
N VAL A 196 1.10 11.94 11.64
CA VAL A 196 -0.35 12.02 11.40
C VAL A 196 -1.11 12.11 12.71
N GLU A 197 -0.83 11.26 13.68
CA GLU A 197 -1.50 11.29 14.99
C GLU A 197 -1.20 12.58 15.76
N LYS A 198 0.06 13.00 15.80
CA LYS A 198 0.48 14.22 16.49
C LYS A 198 -0.19 15.48 15.93
N VAL A 199 -0.20 15.63 14.62
CA VAL A 199 -0.75 16.83 13.95
C VAL A 199 -2.28 16.85 14.02
N THR A 200 -2.93 15.69 13.98
CA THR A 200 -4.40 15.64 14.02
C THR A 200 -4.97 15.56 15.43
N GLY A 201 -4.21 15.09 16.41
CA GLY A 201 -4.70 14.75 17.75
C GLY A 201 -5.68 13.58 17.77
N ARG A 202 -5.66 12.74 16.74
CA ARG A 202 -6.57 11.61 16.55
C ARG A 202 -5.78 10.34 16.26
N SER A 203 -6.29 9.18 16.71
CA SER A 203 -5.66 7.89 16.41
C SER A 203 -5.55 7.66 14.90
N TYR A 204 -4.57 6.84 14.51
CA TYR A 204 -4.36 6.45 13.11
C TYR A 204 -5.62 5.79 12.51
N ALA A 205 -6.28 4.89 13.26
CA ALA A 205 -7.52 4.24 12.83
C ALA A 205 -8.64 5.25 12.53
N ARG A 206 -8.75 6.30 13.35
CA ARG A 206 -9.74 7.37 13.13
C ARG A 206 -9.39 8.21 11.89
N ASN A 207 -8.12 8.57 11.72
CA ASN A 207 -7.65 9.28 10.53
C ASN A 207 -7.91 8.46 9.26
N LEU A 208 -7.59 7.16 9.26
CA LEU A 208 -7.86 6.25 8.14
C LEU A 208 -9.34 6.27 7.77
N ARG A 209 -10.22 6.15 8.77
CA ARG A 209 -11.67 6.13 8.54
C ARG A 209 -12.20 7.45 7.99
N GLU A 210 -11.84 8.57 8.61
CA GLU A 210 -12.40 9.87 8.25
C GLU A 210 -11.84 10.42 6.94
N ARG A 211 -10.57 10.09 6.62
CA ARG A 211 -9.85 10.66 5.48
C ARG A 211 -9.88 9.79 4.24
N ILE A 212 -10.00 8.47 4.38
CA ILE A 212 -9.87 7.55 3.24
C ILE A 212 -11.05 6.60 3.16
N THR A 213 -11.26 5.74 4.18
CA THR A 213 -12.21 4.64 4.02
C THR A 213 -13.65 5.11 3.99
N GLY A 214 -14.03 6.10 4.80
CA GLY A 214 -15.35 6.72 4.76
C GLY A 214 -15.65 7.40 3.42
N PRO A 215 -14.83 8.37 2.97
CA PRO A 215 -15.02 9.06 1.69
C PRO A 215 -15.11 8.15 0.46
N LEU A 216 -14.43 7.00 0.49
CA LEU A 216 -14.43 6.02 -0.62
C LEU A 216 -15.37 4.84 -0.42
N GLY A 217 -16.06 4.73 0.72
CA GLY A 217 -16.97 3.62 1.03
C GLY A 217 -16.26 2.27 1.24
N LEU A 218 -15.02 2.25 1.74
CA LEU A 218 -14.22 1.05 1.90
C LEU A 218 -14.53 0.34 3.23
N CYS A 219 -15.74 -0.18 3.37
CA CYS A 219 -16.28 -0.71 4.63
C CYS A 219 -15.56 -1.96 5.18
N HIS A 220 -14.76 -2.64 4.35
CA HIS A 220 -13.97 -3.81 4.74
C HIS A 220 -12.48 -3.50 4.92
N THR A 221 -12.11 -2.22 4.97
CA THR A 221 -10.73 -1.75 5.21
C THR A 221 -10.64 -1.14 6.60
N SER A 222 -9.74 -1.68 7.45
CA SER A 222 -9.58 -1.23 8.83
C SER A 222 -8.14 -1.34 9.31
N PHE A 223 -7.80 -0.50 10.30
CA PHE A 223 -6.57 -0.62 11.07
C PHE A 223 -6.91 -1.31 12.41
N PRO A 224 -6.37 -2.52 12.68
CA PRO A 224 -6.82 -3.34 13.80
C PRO A 224 -6.37 -2.82 15.17
N GLY A 225 -5.33 -1.96 15.23
CA GLY A 225 -4.69 -1.62 16.51
C GLY A 225 -4.09 -2.87 17.15
N ASP A 226 -4.48 -3.13 18.40
CA ASP A 226 -4.02 -4.29 19.17
C ASP A 226 -4.89 -5.54 19.01
N ASP A 227 -6.00 -5.45 18.29
CA ASP A 227 -6.82 -6.63 17.99
C ASP A 227 -6.05 -7.60 17.08
N PRO A 228 -5.67 -8.79 17.56
CA PRO A 228 -4.91 -9.75 16.78
C PRO A 228 -5.76 -10.44 15.70
N SER A 229 -7.08 -10.33 15.78
CA SER A 229 -8.00 -11.08 14.92
C SER A 229 -7.95 -10.63 13.46
N LEU A 230 -8.38 -11.52 12.59
CA LEU A 230 -8.67 -11.22 11.19
C LEU A 230 -10.16 -11.49 10.97
N PRO A 231 -11.02 -10.46 11.03
CA PRO A 231 -12.46 -10.62 11.09
C PRO A 231 -13.07 -11.09 9.77
N GLY A 232 -14.14 -11.86 9.85
CA GLY A 232 -14.95 -12.32 8.72
C GLY A 232 -14.34 -13.48 7.94
N ALA A 233 -14.82 -13.69 6.71
CA ALA A 233 -14.25 -14.70 5.84
C ALA A 233 -12.84 -14.28 5.41
N ALA A 234 -11.86 -15.09 5.72
CA ALA A 234 -10.46 -14.87 5.41
C ALA A 234 -9.77 -16.20 5.14
N ALA A 235 -8.77 -16.19 4.27
CA ALA A 235 -7.84 -17.30 4.22
C ALA A 235 -6.90 -17.21 5.42
N ARG A 236 -6.62 -18.35 6.05
CA ARG A 236 -5.68 -18.45 7.17
C ARG A 236 -4.25 -18.25 6.68
N GLY A 237 -3.46 -17.57 7.49
CA GLY A 237 -2.03 -17.44 7.28
C GLY A 237 -1.28 -18.55 8.00
N TYR A 238 -0.35 -19.19 7.32
CA TYR A 238 0.48 -20.25 7.91
C TYR A 238 1.97 -19.92 7.79
N LEU A 239 2.75 -20.36 8.77
CA LEU A 239 4.21 -20.44 8.69
C LEU A 239 4.63 -21.90 8.73
N ASP A 240 5.58 -22.26 7.88
CA ASP A 240 6.30 -23.53 8.01
C ASP A 240 7.35 -23.37 9.12
N VAL A 241 7.19 -24.15 10.17
CA VAL A 241 8.12 -24.25 11.30
C VAL A 241 8.51 -25.71 11.41
N ASP A 242 9.75 -26.05 11.09
CA ASP A 242 10.30 -27.41 11.10
C ASP A 242 9.45 -28.42 10.31
N GLY A 243 8.91 -27.99 9.18
CA GLY A 243 8.06 -28.83 8.30
C GLY A 243 6.61 -28.94 8.72
N GLN A 244 6.19 -28.20 9.76
CA GLN A 244 4.79 -28.14 10.19
C GLN A 244 4.18 -26.77 9.90
N LEU A 245 2.96 -26.76 9.37
CA LEU A 245 2.21 -25.52 9.12
C LEU A 245 1.53 -25.06 10.41
N VAL A 246 2.03 -23.94 10.97
CA VAL A 246 1.47 -23.29 12.16
C VAL A 246 0.60 -22.12 11.74
N ASP A 247 -0.63 -22.07 12.25
CA ASP A 247 -1.57 -20.96 11.99
C ASP A 247 -1.11 -19.68 12.69
N VAL A 248 -0.88 -18.62 11.91
CA VAL A 248 -0.48 -17.28 12.36
C VAL A 248 -1.48 -16.20 11.93
N THR A 249 -2.71 -16.61 11.64
CA THR A 249 -3.80 -15.70 11.25
C THR A 249 -4.02 -14.63 12.31
N GLU A 250 -4.05 -15.07 13.58
CA GLU A 250 -4.16 -14.16 14.73
C GLU A 250 -2.78 -13.70 15.20
N MET A 251 -2.55 -12.40 15.11
CA MET A 251 -1.28 -11.78 15.44
C MET A 251 -1.46 -10.29 15.70
N ASN A 252 -0.92 -9.76 16.79
CA ASN A 252 -0.84 -8.33 17.03
C ASN A 252 0.00 -7.66 15.93
N GLN A 253 -0.52 -6.56 15.37
CA GLN A 253 0.10 -5.88 14.24
C GLN A 253 0.77 -4.56 14.65
N SER A 254 1.07 -4.36 15.94
CA SER A 254 1.68 -3.12 16.43
C SER A 254 3.11 -2.91 15.92
N ILE A 255 3.93 -3.96 15.76
CA ILE A 255 5.28 -3.84 15.19
C ILE A 255 5.25 -3.24 13.78
N PRO A 256 4.51 -3.79 12.79
CA PRO A 256 4.39 -3.15 11.48
C PRO A 256 3.59 -1.85 11.52
N GLY A 257 2.65 -1.71 12.43
CA GLY A 257 1.87 -0.51 12.70
C GLY A 257 1.42 0.21 11.43
N THR A 258 1.67 1.51 11.39
CA THR A 258 1.33 2.39 10.26
C THR A 258 2.13 2.14 8.97
N ALA A 259 3.10 1.21 9.02
CA ALA A 259 3.84 0.72 7.86
C ALA A 259 3.24 -0.58 7.27
N GLY A 260 2.36 -1.32 8.01
CA GLY A 260 1.99 -2.65 7.53
C GLY A 260 0.77 -3.33 8.14
N ALA A 261 -0.05 -2.69 8.98
CA ALA A 261 -1.06 -3.37 9.79
C ALA A 261 -2.48 -3.43 9.19
N ILE A 262 -2.79 -2.68 8.13
CA ILE A 262 -4.16 -2.60 7.59
C ILE A 262 -4.64 -3.97 7.11
N ILE A 263 -5.93 -4.24 7.35
CA ILE A 263 -6.71 -5.35 6.82
C ILE A 263 -7.63 -4.80 5.73
N SER A 264 -7.79 -5.53 4.60
CA SER A 264 -8.69 -5.12 3.52
C SER A 264 -9.20 -6.32 2.72
N THR A 265 -9.95 -6.06 1.66
CA THR A 265 -10.36 -7.02 0.61
C THR A 265 -9.82 -6.58 -0.74
N ALA A 266 -9.81 -7.48 -1.73
CA ALA A 266 -9.39 -7.12 -3.09
C ALA A 266 -10.29 -6.05 -3.71
N GLU A 267 -11.60 -6.09 -3.44
CA GLU A 267 -12.56 -5.09 -3.89
C GLU A 267 -12.29 -3.70 -3.28
N ASN A 268 -12.02 -3.64 -1.97
CA ASN A 268 -11.74 -2.35 -1.32
C ASN A 268 -10.38 -1.78 -1.77
N LEU A 269 -9.35 -2.60 -2.01
CA LEU A 269 -8.09 -2.14 -2.59
C LEU A 269 -8.26 -1.63 -4.03
N ASP A 270 -9.07 -2.31 -4.84
CA ASP A 270 -9.45 -1.85 -6.18
C ASP A 270 -10.18 -0.50 -6.14
N GLY A 271 -11.14 -0.35 -5.22
CA GLY A 271 -11.82 0.92 -4.96
C GLY A 271 -10.88 2.03 -4.48
N PHE A 272 -9.96 1.70 -3.59
CA PHE A 272 -8.94 2.62 -3.08
C PHE A 272 -8.04 3.15 -4.20
N ILE A 273 -7.41 2.27 -4.98
CA ILE A 273 -6.50 2.69 -6.05
C ILE A 273 -7.25 3.49 -7.13
N THR A 274 -8.50 3.11 -7.42
CA THR A 274 -9.37 3.83 -8.34
C THR A 274 -9.68 5.25 -7.84
N GLY A 275 -10.09 5.39 -6.58
CA GLY A 275 -10.38 6.68 -5.97
C GLY A 275 -9.15 7.58 -5.89
N LEU A 276 -8.01 7.02 -5.53
CA LEU A 276 -6.74 7.73 -5.45
C LEU A 276 -6.30 8.24 -6.83
N PHE A 277 -6.25 7.39 -7.85
CA PHE A 277 -5.76 7.76 -9.19
C PHE A 277 -6.71 8.73 -9.92
N ARG A 278 -8.00 8.73 -9.57
CA ARG A 278 -8.98 9.73 -10.06
C ARG A 278 -8.92 11.06 -9.29
N GLY A 279 -7.97 11.24 -8.38
CA GLY A 279 -7.81 12.49 -7.63
C GLY A 279 -8.92 12.75 -6.59
N ARG A 280 -9.67 11.72 -6.15
CA ARG A 280 -10.74 11.90 -5.16
C ARG A 280 -10.22 12.17 -3.75
N LEU A 281 -8.95 11.85 -3.49
CA LEU A 281 -8.31 12.00 -2.17
C LEU A 281 -7.28 13.13 -2.13
N LEU A 282 -6.68 13.48 -3.26
CA LEU A 282 -5.57 14.43 -3.37
C LEU A 282 -5.82 15.39 -4.54
N GLY A 283 -5.47 16.66 -4.35
CA GLY A 283 -5.44 17.65 -5.43
C GLY A 283 -4.22 17.49 -6.34
N GLN A 284 -4.18 18.26 -7.41
CA GLN A 284 -3.21 18.13 -8.51
C GLN A 284 -1.73 18.18 -8.05
N GLU A 285 -1.39 19.08 -7.14
CA GLU A 285 -0.02 19.20 -6.63
C GLU A 285 0.42 17.92 -5.91
N MET A 286 -0.40 17.40 -4.99
CA MET A 286 -0.09 16.19 -4.24
C MET A 286 -0.13 14.96 -5.13
N MET A 287 -0.99 14.93 -6.16
CA MET A 287 -0.98 13.89 -7.19
C MET A 287 0.33 13.90 -7.99
N THR A 288 0.89 15.06 -8.29
CA THR A 288 2.21 15.16 -8.94
C THR A 288 3.29 14.54 -8.05
N ARG A 289 3.34 14.90 -6.77
CA ARG A 289 4.29 14.30 -5.79
C ARG A 289 4.10 12.79 -5.67
N LEU A 290 2.87 12.29 -5.64
CA LEU A 290 2.54 10.86 -5.55
C LEU A 290 3.12 10.06 -6.72
N PHE A 291 3.22 10.64 -7.91
CA PHE A 291 3.72 9.99 -9.13
C PHE A 291 5.15 10.43 -9.53
N THR A 292 5.86 11.13 -8.66
CA THR A 292 7.25 11.54 -8.92
C THR A 292 8.21 10.64 -8.13
N VAL A 293 9.01 9.85 -8.83
CA VAL A 293 10.11 9.09 -8.25
C VAL A 293 11.33 10.02 -8.16
N PRO A 294 12.03 10.09 -7.01
CA PRO A 294 13.22 10.93 -6.88
C PRO A 294 14.35 10.47 -7.80
N ASP A 295 15.12 11.42 -8.32
CA ASP A 295 16.29 11.16 -9.17
C ASP A 295 17.53 10.83 -8.31
N VAL A 296 17.50 9.65 -7.68
CA VAL A 296 18.59 9.13 -6.87
C VAL A 296 18.78 7.64 -7.13
N GLN A 297 19.92 7.10 -6.71
CA GLN A 297 20.17 5.66 -6.75
C GLN A 297 19.68 4.98 -5.46
N THR A 298 19.49 3.68 -5.51
CA THR A 298 19.34 2.87 -4.30
C THR A 298 20.63 2.90 -3.49
N SER A 299 20.54 2.82 -2.16
CA SER A 299 21.69 2.93 -1.26
C SER A 299 22.71 1.78 -1.40
N ASP A 300 22.28 0.64 -1.96
CA ASP A 300 23.12 -0.52 -2.26
C ASP A 300 23.70 -0.49 -3.68
N GLY A 301 23.40 0.55 -4.47
CA GLY A 301 23.87 0.71 -5.85
C GLY A 301 23.22 -0.25 -6.85
N SER A 302 22.13 -0.96 -6.48
CA SER A 302 21.49 -1.93 -7.38
C SER A 302 20.73 -1.29 -8.55
N GLY A 303 20.51 0.03 -8.52
CA GLY A 303 19.85 0.74 -9.61
C GLY A 303 19.19 2.06 -9.20
N PRO A 304 18.43 2.67 -10.10
CA PRO A 304 17.69 3.90 -9.81
C PRO A 304 16.57 3.67 -8.81
N ALA A 305 16.14 4.74 -8.15
CA ALA A 305 14.99 4.74 -7.24
C ALA A 305 13.72 4.20 -7.92
N LEU A 306 12.90 3.48 -7.15
CA LEU A 306 11.66 2.87 -7.62
C LEU A 306 10.42 3.45 -6.91
N TYR A 307 10.60 4.01 -5.73
CA TYR A 307 9.50 4.49 -4.89
C TYR A 307 9.30 5.99 -5.04
N SER A 308 8.06 6.39 -5.24
CA SER A 308 7.59 7.77 -5.07
C SER A 308 7.00 7.94 -3.66
N GLN A 309 6.28 9.03 -3.43
CA GLN A 309 5.64 9.27 -2.13
C GLN A 309 4.45 8.33 -1.87
N GLY A 310 4.77 7.07 -1.58
CA GLY A 310 3.81 6.01 -1.23
C GLY A 310 3.66 4.90 -2.26
N LEU A 311 3.95 5.15 -3.54
CA LEU A 311 3.82 4.15 -4.60
C LEU A 311 5.18 3.60 -5.04
N MET A 312 5.15 2.44 -5.66
CA MET A 312 6.26 1.85 -6.39
C MET A 312 5.93 1.88 -7.89
N ARG A 313 6.87 2.33 -8.73
CA ARG A 313 6.77 2.27 -10.18
C ARG A 313 7.44 1.01 -10.69
N ILE A 314 6.74 0.25 -11.52
CA ILE A 314 7.27 -0.96 -12.17
C ILE A 314 6.88 -0.93 -13.65
N THR A 315 7.79 -1.38 -14.51
CA THR A 315 7.48 -1.69 -15.91
C THR A 315 7.58 -3.20 -16.11
N MET A 316 6.51 -3.81 -16.60
CA MET A 316 6.46 -5.23 -16.93
C MET A 316 5.79 -5.42 -18.26
N ASN A 317 6.41 -6.21 -19.17
CA ASN A 317 5.93 -6.43 -20.55
C ASN A 317 5.67 -5.10 -21.31
N GLY A 318 6.47 -4.06 -21.03
CA GLY A 318 6.29 -2.72 -21.63
C GLY A 318 5.17 -1.88 -21.00
N VAL A 319 4.43 -2.40 -20.04
CA VAL A 319 3.35 -1.68 -19.35
C VAL A 319 3.87 -1.09 -18.05
N GLU A 320 3.79 0.24 -17.91
CA GLU A 320 4.10 0.92 -16.65
C GLU A 320 2.89 0.86 -15.72
N VAL A 321 3.12 0.38 -14.49
CA VAL A 321 2.13 0.33 -13.43
C VAL A 321 2.67 0.92 -12.14
N TRP A 322 1.78 1.51 -11.37
CA TRP A 322 2.03 2.13 -10.08
C TRP A 322 1.20 1.45 -9.00
N GLY A 323 1.80 1.19 -7.87
CA GLY A 323 1.11 0.51 -6.79
C GLY A 323 2.03 0.12 -5.66
N LYS A 324 1.69 -0.94 -4.94
CA LYS A 324 2.52 -1.42 -3.84
C LYS A 324 2.30 -2.92 -3.61
N THR A 325 3.37 -3.62 -3.31
CA THR A 325 3.33 -4.97 -2.74
C THR A 325 3.21 -4.90 -1.22
N GLY A 326 2.67 -5.96 -0.63
CA GLY A 326 2.62 -6.13 0.81
C GLY A 326 2.96 -7.55 1.23
N SER A 327 3.58 -7.69 2.39
CA SER A 327 3.91 -8.99 2.97
C SER A 327 3.65 -8.96 4.48
N ARG A 328 3.00 -10.00 4.97
CA ARG A 328 2.88 -10.35 6.38
C ARG A 328 3.05 -11.86 6.51
N HIS A 329 3.29 -12.36 7.71
CA HIS A 329 3.36 -13.79 7.95
C HIS A 329 2.10 -14.49 7.43
N GLY A 330 2.26 -15.44 6.51
CA GLY A 330 1.17 -16.15 5.84
C GLY A 330 0.40 -15.34 4.78
N TYR A 331 0.82 -14.10 4.45
CA TYR A 331 0.16 -13.24 3.47
C TYR A 331 1.18 -12.54 2.58
N SER A 332 0.97 -12.57 1.26
CA SER A 332 1.61 -11.73 0.27
C SER A 332 0.53 -11.12 -0.63
N SER A 333 0.58 -9.81 -0.83
CA SER A 333 -0.47 -9.08 -1.54
C SER A 333 0.13 -8.01 -2.44
N GLY A 334 -0.68 -7.50 -3.37
CA GLY A 334 -0.31 -6.36 -4.19
C GLY A 334 -1.55 -5.66 -4.75
N VAL A 335 -1.42 -4.37 -4.96
CA VAL A 335 -2.35 -3.57 -5.73
C VAL A 335 -1.55 -2.67 -6.68
N PHE A 336 -1.82 -2.77 -7.97
CA PHE A 336 -1.17 -2.01 -9.02
C PHE A 336 -2.18 -1.55 -10.06
N ALA A 337 -1.91 -0.41 -10.69
CA ALA A 337 -2.72 0.10 -11.78
C ALA A 337 -1.86 0.84 -12.80
N THR A 338 -2.27 0.81 -14.07
CA THR A 338 -1.84 1.82 -15.04
C THR A 338 -2.38 3.18 -14.60
N ARG A 339 -1.70 4.24 -14.98
CA ARG A 339 -2.08 5.59 -14.55
C ARG A 339 -3.47 6.02 -15.03
N GLY A 340 -3.88 5.56 -16.21
CA GLY A 340 -5.21 5.77 -16.80
C GLY A 340 -6.27 4.78 -16.31
N LEU A 341 -5.90 3.82 -15.43
CA LEU A 341 -6.80 2.77 -14.92
C LEU A 341 -7.32 1.80 -15.99
N GLU A 342 -6.61 1.66 -17.11
CA GLU A 342 -6.94 0.68 -18.14
C GLU A 342 -6.81 -0.74 -17.59
N ARG A 343 -5.79 -0.98 -16.80
CA ARG A 343 -5.54 -2.24 -16.09
C ARG A 343 -5.25 -1.98 -14.63
N LYS A 344 -6.01 -2.67 -13.76
CA LYS A 344 -5.74 -2.74 -12.32
C LYS A 344 -5.59 -4.21 -11.92
N LEU A 345 -4.60 -4.49 -11.11
CA LEU A 345 -4.34 -5.82 -10.54
C LEU A 345 -4.38 -5.72 -9.02
N THR A 346 -5.21 -6.54 -8.39
CA THR A 346 -5.14 -6.79 -6.95
C THR A 346 -5.02 -8.30 -6.72
N TYR A 347 -4.09 -8.70 -5.86
CA TYR A 347 -3.93 -10.10 -5.48
C TYR A 347 -3.68 -10.27 -3.98
N SER A 348 -4.05 -11.43 -3.47
CA SER A 348 -3.61 -11.97 -2.19
C SER A 348 -3.27 -13.44 -2.37
N VAL A 349 -2.09 -13.82 -1.93
CA VAL A 349 -1.66 -15.22 -1.87
C VAL A 349 -1.23 -15.57 -0.45
N ASN A 350 -1.36 -16.83 -0.06
CA ASN A 350 -1.05 -17.32 1.28
C ASN A 350 0.20 -18.20 1.23
N PRO A 351 1.43 -17.60 1.24
CA PRO A 351 2.67 -18.36 1.28
C PRO A 351 2.87 -18.97 2.66
N THR A 352 3.46 -20.16 2.72
CA THR A 352 3.85 -20.86 3.95
C THR A 352 5.33 -20.61 4.30
N VAL A 353 6.12 -20.24 3.29
CA VAL A 353 7.54 -19.94 3.45
C VAL A 353 7.84 -18.50 3.02
N LYS A 354 8.83 -17.90 3.67
CA LYS A 354 9.32 -16.58 3.27
C LYS A 354 10.18 -16.71 2.00
N SER A 355 9.79 -16.00 0.95
CA SER A 355 10.60 -15.94 -0.27
C SER A 355 11.86 -15.07 -0.02
N PRO A 356 13.06 -15.49 -0.48
CA PRO A 356 14.27 -14.68 -0.40
C PRO A 356 14.10 -13.28 -1.00
N ASP A 357 13.36 -13.18 -2.11
CA ASP A 357 13.08 -11.93 -2.82
C ASP A 357 11.89 -11.14 -2.23
N GLY A 358 11.33 -11.59 -1.10
CA GLY A 358 10.18 -10.97 -0.45
C GLY A 358 8.83 -11.21 -1.15
N GLN A 359 8.81 -11.86 -2.34
CA GLN A 359 7.59 -12.20 -3.07
C GLN A 359 7.61 -13.67 -3.54
N PRO A 360 6.56 -14.47 -3.28
CA PRO A 360 6.45 -15.83 -3.78
C PRO A 360 6.51 -15.92 -5.32
N LEU A 361 7.05 -17.02 -5.86
CA LEU A 361 7.14 -17.22 -7.32
C LEU A 361 5.78 -17.10 -8.04
N ILE A 362 4.70 -17.53 -7.39
CA ILE A 362 3.34 -17.41 -7.93
C ILE A 362 2.96 -15.96 -8.24
N VAL A 363 3.45 -14.99 -7.46
CA VAL A 363 3.18 -13.56 -7.68
C VAL A 363 3.77 -13.08 -9.01
N ARG A 364 4.95 -13.58 -9.41
CA ARG A 364 5.55 -13.26 -10.71
C ARG A 364 4.71 -13.80 -11.86
N LYS A 365 4.17 -15.03 -11.71
CA LYS A 365 3.26 -15.62 -12.71
C LYS A 365 1.96 -14.82 -12.83
N ILE A 366 1.37 -14.43 -11.70
CA ILE A 366 0.16 -13.59 -11.66
C ILE A 366 0.42 -12.25 -12.35
N ALA A 367 1.50 -11.55 -12.01
CA ALA A 367 1.83 -10.26 -12.58
C ALA A 367 2.10 -10.34 -14.10
N ALA A 368 2.84 -11.37 -14.55
CA ALA A 368 3.08 -11.60 -15.97
C ALA A 368 1.77 -11.84 -16.75
N ALA A 369 0.87 -12.68 -16.21
CA ALA A 369 -0.43 -12.96 -16.84
C ALA A 369 -1.38 -11.76 -16.80
N ALA A 370 -1.29 -10.90 -15.79
CA ALA A 370 -2.13 -9.71 -15.66
C ALA A 370 -1.74 -8.58 -16.62
N LEU A 371 -0.48 -8.52 -17.01
CA LEU A 371 0.12 -7.45 -17.83
C LEU A 371 0.58 -7.96 -19.22
N SER A 372 0.07 -9.12 -19.65
CA SER A 372 0.29 -9.67 -20.99
C SER A 372 -0.73 -9.15 -22.00
#